data_94bbce48a1c4fef411449bbe72b8441a
#
_entry.id   94bbce48a1c4fef411449bbe72b8441a
#
_cell.length_a   1.000
_cell.length_b   1.000
_cell.length_c   1.000
_cell.angle_alpha   90.00
_cell.angle_beta   90.00
_cell.angle_gamma   90.00
#
_symmetry.space_group_name_H-M   'P 1'
#
loop_
_entity.id
_entity.type
_entity.pdbx_description
1 polymer ?
#
loop_
_entity_poly.entity_id
_entity_poly.type
_entity_poly.pdbx_seq_one_letter_code
_entity_poly.pdbx_strand_id
1 'polypeptide(L)'
;VLNGAEWIIHAAHSDLPCLGWLGLFPGSIFDTELAARLAGFERPNLGTVVAELFDVEFEKGYGAADWSTPQLSEELKAYAALDVELLLELADALRDILAEQDKMDWALEEFSAIVREHSGDFVPQPHTWRDLKGISSLRSGSQLAAARALWAKRDAIARRTDTAPGRVLGNKTLVEIARTLPTTAG
;
A
#
# COMPACT_ATOMS: atom_id res chain seq x y z
N VAL A 1 2.62 7.37 -22.79
CA VAL A 1 4.00 6.82 -22.83
C VAL A 1 4.15 5.67 -21.85
N LEU A 2 3.56 5.72 -20.63
CA LEU A 2 3.70 4.65 -19.63
C LEU A 2 2.76 3.46 -19.88
N ASN A 3 1.56 3.69 -20.40
CA ASN A 3 0.60 2.63 -20.66
C ASN A 3 1.11 1.65 -21.73
N GLY A 4 0.96 0.36 -21.45
CA GLY A 4 1.41 -0.72 -22.32
C GLY A 4 2.92 -1.02 -22.25
N ALA A 5 3.72 -0.27 -21.48
CA ALA A 5 5.12 -0.57 -21.25
C ALA A 5 5.30 -1.68 -20.20
N GLU A 6 6.48 -2.28 -20.15
CA GLU A 6 6.90 -3.06 -18.99
C GLU A 6 7.23 -2.13 -17.82
N TRP A 7 6.71 -2.45 -16.64
CA TRP A 7 7.04 -1.72 -15.41
C TRP A 7 7.86 -2.61 -14.48
N ILE A 8 8.95 -2.08 -13.97
CA ILE A 8 9.67 -2.68 -12.87
C ILE A 8 9.16 -2.01 -11.59
N ILE A 9 8.65 -2.81 -10.67
CA ILE A 9 7.95 -2.33 -9.49
C ILE A 9 8.26 -3.25 -8.29
N HIS A 10 8.19 -2.75 -7.07
CA HIS A 10 8.35 -3.56 -5.87
C HIS A 10 7.01 -3.63 -5.12
N ALA A 11 6.47 -4.85 -4.94
CA ALA A 11 5.17 -5.09 -4.32
C ALA A 11 3.99 -4.46 -5.09
N ALA A 12 3.87 -4.78 -6.37
CA ALA A 12 2.93 -4.21 -7.36
C ALA A 12 1.48 -4.14 -6.88
N HIS A 13 1.00 -5.12 -6.12
CA HIS A 13 -0.36 -5.12 -5.55
C HIS A 13 -0.69 -3.87 -4.72
N SER A 14 0.32 -3.21 -4.14
CA SER A 14 0.13 -2.02 -3.33
C SER A 14 -0.15 -0.78 -4.17
N ASP A 15 0.46 -0.67 -5.34
CA ASP A 15 0.48 0.55 -6.16
C ASP A 15 -0.46 0.49 -7.35
N LEU A 16 -0.60 -0.68 -7.99
CA LEU A 16 -1.43 -0.85 -9.19
C LEU A 16 -2.87 -0.37 -9.03
N PRO A 17 -3.57 -0.55 -7.89
CA PRO A 17 -4.90 0.00 -7.70
C PRO A 17 -4.94 1.54 -7.80
N CYS A 18 -3.96 2.22 -7.19
CA CYS A 18 -3.89 3.68 -7.23
C CYS A 18 -3.48 4.19 -8.62
N LEU A 19 -2.56 3.50 -9.29
CA LEU A 19 -2.13 3.82 -10.64
C LEU A 19 -3.25 3.59 -11.66
N GLY A 20 -4.01 2.50 -11.51
CA GLY A 20 -5.21 2.22 -12.32
C GLY A 20 -6.29 3.29 -12.16
N TRP A 21 -6.46 3.85 -10.95
CA TRP A 21 -7.34 5.00 -10.73
C TRP A 21 -6.91 6.25 -11.50
N LEU A 22 -5.61 6.41 -11.74
CA LEU A 22 -5.04 7.49 -12.56
C LEU A 22 -5.07 7.16 -14.07
N GLY A 23 -5.62 6.01 -14.47
CA GLY A 23 -5.65 5.54 -15.86
C GLY A 23 -4.31 5.02 -16.37
N LEU A 24 -3.42 4.59 -15.45
CA LEU A 24 -2.11 4.07 -15.76
C LEU A 24 -2.12 2.54 -15.63
N PHE A 25 -1.84 1.85 -16.74
CA PHE A 25 -1.86 0.39 -16.82
C PHE A 25 -0.60 -0.14 -17.50
N PRO A 26 0.17 -1.04 -16.87
CA PRO A 26 1.32 -1.67 -17.50
C PRO A 26 0.89 -2.66 -18.58
N GLY A 27 1.75 -2.88 -19.59
CA GLY A 27 1.61 -4.00 -20.52
C GLY A 27 2.09 -5.31 -19.92
N SER A 28 3.16 -5.23 -19.13
CA SER A 28 3.72 -6.30 -18.30
C SER A 28 4.37 -5.68 -17.07
N ILE A 29 4.67 -6.51 -16.07
CA ILE A 29 5.43 -6.09 -14.89
C ILE A 29 6.57 -7.05 -14.62
N PHE A 30 7.61 -6.55 -13.94
CA PHE A 30 8.54 -7.33 -13.17
C PHE A 30 8.44 -6.87 -11.71
N ASP A 31 7.82 -7.71 -10.87
CA ASP A 31 7.67 -7.40 -9.44
C ASP A 31 8.86 -7.94 -8.65
N THR A 32 9.73 -7.03 -8.21
CA THR A 32 10.97 -7.38 -7.51
C THR A 32 10.73 -7.99 -6.11
N GLU A 33 9.61 -7.69 -5.44
CA GLU A 33 9.25 -8.36 -4.17
C GLU A 33 8.86 -9.82 -4.42
N LEU A 34 8.00 -10.06 -5.38
CA LEU A 34 7.55 -11.41 -5.72
C LEU A 34 8.70 -12.25 -6.31
N ALA A 35 9.53 -11.64 -7.16
CA ALA A 35 10.75 -12.25 -7.67
C ALA A 35 11.69 -12.70 -6.54
N ALA A 36 11.93 -11.83 -5.55
CA ALA A 36 12.75 -12.16 -4.39
C ALA A 36 12.15 -13.31 -3.55
N ARG A 37 10.82 -13.34 -3.37
CA ARG A 37 10.13 -14.47 -2.70
C ARG A 37 10.36 -15.78 -3.43
N LEU A 38 10.18 -15.80 -4.75
CA LEU A 38 10.40 -16.99 -5.58
C LEU A 38 11.87 -17.41 -5.59
N ALA A 39 12.80 -16.45 -5.56
CA ALA A 39 14.23 -16.70 -5.46
C ALA A 39 14.65 -17.28 -4.09
N GLY A 40 13.80 -17.18 -3.06
CA GLY A 40 14.01 -17.77 -1.74
C GLY A 40 14.53 -16.81 -0.67
N PHE A 41 14.45 -15.50 -0.88
CA PHE A 41 14.79 -14.51 0.15
C PHE A 41 13.82 -14.60 1.33
N GLU A 42 14.33 -14.70 2.55
CA GLU A 42 13.50 -14.78 3.77
C GLU A 42 12.72 -13.48 4.01
N ARG A 43 13.31 -12.36 3.66
CA ARG A 43 12.74 -11.02 3.84
C ARG A 43 12.77 -10.25 2.51
N PRO A 44 11.73 -10.39 1.69
CA PRO A 44 11.71 -9.85 0.33
C PRO A 44 11.41 -8.34 0.27
N ASN A 45 11.49 -7.60 1.39
CA ASN A 45 11.35 -6.14 1.36
C ASN A 45 12.55 -5.48 0.65
N LEU A 46 12.31 -4.37 -0.04
CA LEU A 46 13.27 -3.71 -0.91
C LEU A 46 14.63 -3.49 -0.24
N GLY A 47 14.64 -2.87 0.95
CA GLY A 47 15.89 -2.55 1.63
C GLY A 47 16.72 -3.77 2.01
N THR A 48 16.07 -4.89 2.40
CA THR A 48 16.80 -6.13 2.74
C THR A 48 17.37 -6.79 1.50
N VAL A 49 16.59 -6.89 0.42
CA VAL A 49 17.06 -7.54 -0.82
C VAL A 49 18.20 -6.75 -1.47
N VAL A 50 18.09 -5.42 -1.47
CA VAL A 50 19.16 -4.54 -1.95
C VAL A 50 20.43 -4.68 -1.10
N ALA A 51 20.29 -4.72 0.24
CA ALA A 51 21.43 -4.91 1.12
C ALA A 51 22.12 -6.26 0.92
N GLU A 52 21.35 -7.34 0.71
CA GLU A 52 21.90 -8.68 0.49
C GLU A 52 22.59 -8.83 -0.88
N LEU A 53 22.07 -8.16 -1.94
CA LEU A 53 22.60 -8.31 -3.29
C LEU A 53 23.71 -7.30 -3.62
N PHE A 54 23.62 -6.08 -3.07
CA PHE A 54 24.49 -4.98 -3.47
C PHE A 54 25.35 -4.41 -2.34
N ASP A 55 25.20 -4.91 -1.10
CA ASP A 55 25.87 -4.37 0.10
C ASP A 55 25.58 -2.87 0.33
N VAL A 56 24.35 -2.45 -0.03
CA VAL A 56 23.86 -1.07 0.12
C VAL A 56 22.75 -1.03 1.19
N GLU A 57 22.94 -0.24 2.23
CA GLU A 57 21.91 -0.01 3.25
C GLU A 57 21.13 1.27 2.95
N PHE A 58 19.80 1.17 2.90
CA PHE A 58 18.93 2.34 2.84
C PHE A 58 18.77 2.98 4.22
N GLU A 59 18.90 4.30 4.28
CA GLU A 59 18.55 5.04 5.50
C GLU A 59 17.07 4.83 5.86
N LYS A 60 16.82 4.32 7.06
CA LYS A 60 15.46 4.14 7.59
C LYS A 60 14.97 5.46 8.14
N GLY A 61 13.81 5.95 7.71
CA GLY A 61 13.30 7.14 8.40
C GLY A 61 11.95 7.70 7.99
N TYR A 62 11.54 7.58 6.75
CA TYR A 62 10.41 8.37 6.24
C TYR A 62 9.13 7.58 5.96
N GLY A 63 9.07 6.27 6.21
CA GLY A 63 7.87 5.45 5.98
C GLY A 63 6.63 5.88 6.76
N ALA A 64 6.82 6.61 7.89
CA ALA A 64 5.74 7.17 8.70
C ALA A 64 5.52 8.67 8.48
N ALA A 65 6.21 9.27 7.52
CA ALA A 65 6.09 10.70 7.23
C ALA A 65 4.72 11.05 6.64
N ASP A 66 4.37 12.34 6.70
CA ASP A 66 3.16 12.85 6.07
C ASP A 66 3.37 13.13 4.58
N TRP A 67 3.04 12.16 3.75
CA TRP A 67 3.10 12.26 2.29
C TRP A 67 1.95 13.04 1.68
N SER A 68 0.93 13.48 2.46
CA SER A 68 -0.22 14.25 1.97
C SER A 68 0.01 15.75 1.91
N THR A 69 1.20 16.23 2.24
CA THR A 69 1.53 17.66 2.17
C THR A 69 1.65 18.12 0.71
N PRO A 70 1.10 19.31 0.35
CA PRO A 70 1.15 19.81 -1.03
C PRO A 70 2.58 20.03 -1.56
N GLN A 71 3.53 20.28 -0.67
CA GLN A 71 4.94 20.43 -0.99
C GLN A 71 5.74 19.46 -0.14
N LEU A 72 6.29 18.43 -0.79
CA LEU A 72 7.20 17.50 -0.15
C LEU A 72 8.57 18.17 0.06
N SER A 73 9.17 17.92 1.23
CA SER A 73 10.54 18.37 1.49
C SER A 73 11.55 17.67 0.57
N GLU A 74 12.73 18.23 0.42
CA GLU A 74 13.78 17.63 -0.43
C GLU A 74 14.24 16.28 0.13
N GLU A 75 14.20 16.11 1.47
CA GLU A 75 14.52 14.83 2.12
C GLU A 75 13.48 13.74 1.76
N LEU A 76 12.18 14.09 1.73
CA LEU A 76 11.12 13.15 1.32
C LEU A 76 11.24 12.80 -0.16
N LYS A 77 11.58 13.77 -1.01
CA LYS A 77 11.80 13.51 -2.44
C LYS A 77 13.03 12.61 -2.66
N ALA A 78 14.12 12.89 -1.95
CA ALA A 78 15.32 12.07 -1.99
C ALA A 78 15.02 10.63 -1.52
N TYR A 79 14.27 10.48 -0.44
CA TYR A 79 13.85 9.16 0.04
C TYR A 79 13.01 8.41 -1.02
N ALA A 80 12.03 9.08 -1.64
CA ALA A 80 11.22 8.47 -2.70
C ALA A 80 12.06 8.10 -3.95
N ALA A 81 13.10 8.86 -4.25
CA ALA A 81 14.02 8.54 -5.34
C ALA A 81 14.83 7.27 -5.06
N LEU A 82 15.26 7.04 -3.82
CA LEU A 82 15.99 5.84 -3.41
C LEU A 82 15.15 4.55 -3.62
N ASP A 83 13.83 4.62 -3.47
CA ASP A 83 12.94 3.47 -3.65
C ASP A 83 12.93 2.96 -5.12
N VAL A 84 13.36 3.79 -6.07
CA VAL A 84 13.38 3.44 -7.51
C VAL A 84 14.78 3.41 -8.11
N GLU A 85 15.78 3.97 -7.44
CA GLU A 85 17.13 4.17 -7.99
C GLU A 85 17.82 2.87 -8.37
N LEU A 86 17.64 1.82 -7.59
CA LEU A 86 18.26 0.51 -7.79
C LEU A 86 17.29 -0.56 -8.33
N LEU A 87 16.05 -0.18 -8.71
CA LEU A 87 15.07 -1.18 -9.13
C LEU A 87 15.44 -1.88 -10.45
N LEU A 88 16.11 -1.20 -11.36
CA LEU A 88 16.53 -1.79 -12.63
C LEU A 88 17.61 -2.86 -12.40
N GLU A 89 18.65 -2.50 -11.67
CA GLU A 89 19.74 -3.40 -11.31
C GLU A 89 19.23 -4.57 -10.47
N LEU A 90 18.31 -4.29 -9.55
CA LEU A 90 17.68 -5.31 -8.73
C LEU A 90 16.87 -6.31 -9.58
N ALA A 91 16.11 -5.80 -10.56
CA ALA A 91 15.35 -6.66 -11.46
C ALA A 91 16.26 -7.55 -12.29
N ASP A 92 17.39 -7.02 -12.78
CA ASP A 92 18.35 -7.79 -13.56
C ASP A 92 19.01 -8.89 -12.71
N ALA A 93 19.47 -8.56 -11.50
CA ALA A 93 20.02 -9.55 -10.57
C ALA A 93 19.02 -10.66 -10.21
N LEU A 94 17.75 -10.30 -9.96
CA LEU A 94 16.70 -11.27 -9.66
C LEU A 94 16.32 -12.12 -10.87
N ARG A 95 16.37 -11.58 -12.10
CA ARG A 95 16.20 -12.37 -13.34
C ARG A 95 17.26 -13.45 -13.47
N ASP A 96 18.52 -13.10 -13.21
CA ASP A 96 19.63 -14.05 -13.27
C ASP A 96 19.43 -15.16 -12.23
N ILE A 97 19.11 -14.84 -10.98
CA ILE A 97 18.87 -15.83 -9.93
C ILE A 97 17.69 -16.76 -10.28
N LEU A 98 16.59 -16.20 -10.77
CA LEU A 98 15.40 -16.99 -11.16
C LEU A 98 15.71 -17.90 -12.36
N ALA A 99 16.51 -17.42 -13.31
CA ALA A 99 16.95 -18.22 -14.45
C ALA A 99 17.86 -19.38 -14.02
N GLU A 100 18.82 -19.14 -13.12
CA GLU A 100 19.71 -20.18 -12.56
C GLU A 100 18.92 -21.24 -11.76
N GLN A 101 17.78 -20.86 -11.17
CA GLN A 101 16.91 -21.75 -10.40
C GLN A 101 15.80 -22.41 -11.25
N ASP A 102 15.75 -22.18 -12.56
CA ASP A 102 14.67 -22.63 -13.46
C ASP A 102 13.26 -22.17 -13.02
N LYS A 103 13.17 -20.97 -12.42
CA LYS A 103 11.91 -20.41 -11.88
C LYS A 103 11.36 -19.22 -12.67
N MET A 104 12.02 -18.81 -13.74
CA MET A 104 11.60 -17.63 -14.51
C MET A 104 10.18 -17.76 -15.05
N ASP A 105 9.81 -18.94 -15.57
CA ASP A 105 8.45 -19.16 -16.10
C ASP A 105 7.39 -19.00 -15.03
N TRP A 106 7.64 -19.48 -13.80
CA TRP A 106 6.72 -19.28 -12.68
C TRP A 106 6.57 -17.79 -12.32
N ALA A 107 7.68 -17.05 -12.33
CA ALA A 107 7.65 -15.61 -12.07
C ALA A 107 6.81 -14.87 -13.14
N LEU A 108 7.00 -15.21 -14.42
CA LEU A 108 6.24 -14.61 -15.52
C LEU A 108 4.73 -14.92 -15.45
N GLU A 109 4.36 -16.14 -15.05
CA GLU A 109 2.95 -16.51 -14.83
C GLU A 109 2.32 -15.68 -13.72
N GLU A 110 3.00 -15.54 -12.57
CA GLU A 110 2.54 -14.74 -11.43
C GLU A 110 2.45 -13.26 -11.79
N PHE A 111 3.45 -12.68 -12.46
CA PHE A 111 3.40 -11.30 -12.93
C PHE A 111 2.23 -11.06 -13.88
N SER A 112 1.99 -12.01 -14.80
CA SER A 112 0.86 -11.93 -15.72
C SER A 112 -0.48 -12.03 -14.98
N ALA A 113 -0.57 -12.81 -13.90
CA ALA A 113 -1.76 -12.89 -13.07
C ALA A 113 -2.04 -11.55 -12.38
N ILE A 114 -1.02 -10.91 -11.81
CA ILE A 114 -1.14 -9.58 -11.19
C ILE A 114 -1.63 -8.54 -12.22
N VAL A 115 -1.05 -8.50 -13.41
CA VAL A 115 -1.50 -7.57 -14.46
C VAL A 115 -2.97 -7.80 -14.83
N ARG A 116 -3.38 -9.07 -14.99
CA ARG A 116 -4.79 -9.40 -15.30
C ARG A 116 -5.74 -8.99 -14.19
N GLU A 117 -5.36 -9.20 -12.92
CA GLU A 117 -6.16 -8.81 -11.76
C GLU A 117 -6.41 -7.30 -11.72
N HIS A 118 -5.41 -6.51 -12.13
CA HIS A 118 -5.45 -5.04 -12.08
C HIS A 118 -5.67 -4.37 -13.45
N SER A 119 -6.05 -5.12 -14.48
CA SER A 119 -6.23 -4.59 -15.86
C SER A 119 -7.53 -3.83 -16.10
N GLY A 120 -8.47 -3.85 -15.16
CA GLY A 120 -9.75 -3.15 -15.28
C GLY A 120 -9.74 -1.77 -14.64
N ASP A 121 -10.77 -0.97 -14.92
CA ASP A 121 -11.00 0.29 -14.22
C ASP A 121 -11.06 0.05 -12.72
N PHE A 122 -10.09 0.57 -12.00
CA PHE A 122 -10.09 0.50 -10.55
C PHE A 122 -11.13 1.48 -10.00
N VAL A 123 -12.23 0.93 -9.50
CA VAL A 123 -13.20 1.70 -8.73
C VAL A 123 -12.91 1.45 -7.24
N PRO A 124 -12.41 2.46 -6.49
CA PRO A 124 -12.21 2.32 -5.07
C PRO A 124 -13.50 1.87 -4.40
N GLN A 125 -13.49 0.71 -3.77
CA GLN A 125 -14.62 0.28 -2.96
C GLN A 125 -14.77 1.23 -1.77
N PRO A 126 -15.91 1.91 -1.62
CA PRO A 126 -16.09 2.84 -0.53
C PRO A 126 -16.03 2.09 0.79
N HIS A 127 -15.06 2.42 1.62
CA HIS A 127 -15.05 1.93 2.99
C HIS A 127 -16.32 2.33 3.71
N THR A 128 -16.83 1.43 4.51
CA THR A 128 -18.02 1.63 5.32
C THR A 128 -17.67 1.56 6.81
N TRP A 129 -18.61 1.95 7.66
CA TRP A 129 -18.44 1.79 9.11
C TRP A 129 -18.26 0.32 9.54
N ARG A 130 -18.66 -0.64 8.70
CA ARG A 130 -18.49 -2.08 8.96
C ARG A 130 -17.05 -2.54 8.82
N ASP A 131 -16.23 -1.80 8.07
CA ASP A 131 -14.81 -2.08 7.84
C ASP A 131 -13.92 -1.53 8.96
N LEU A 132 -14.52 -0.90 10.00
CA LEU A 132 -13.79 -0.39 11.15
C LEU A 132 -13.09 -1.53 11.89
N LYS A 133 -11.77 -1.44 12.01
CA LYS A 133 -10.99 -2.38 12.83
C LYS A 133 -11.49 -2.34 14.28
N GLY A 134 -11.94 -3.48 14.78
CA GLY A 134 -12.49 -3.63 16.13
C GLY A 134 -14.01 -3.54 16.20
N ILE A 135 -14.74 -3.32 15.09
CA ILE A 135 -16.21 -3.27 15.06
C ILE A 135 -16.86 -4.52 15.64
N SER A 136 -16.24 -5.69 15.45
CA SER A 136 -16.71 -6.98 15.98
C SER A 136 -16.78 -7.06 17.52
N SER A 137 -16.14 -6.12 18.22
CA SER A 137 -16.21 -6.02 19.68
C SER A 137 -17.52 -5.38 20.19
N LEU A 138 -18.28 -4.72 19.32
CA LEU A 138 -19.55 -4.09 19.65
C LEU A 138 -20.67 -5.14 19.59
N ARG A 139 -21.46 -5.24 20.67
CA ARG A 139 -22.43 -6.35 20.86
C ARG A 139 -23.88 -5.91 20.77
N SER A 140 -24.18 -4.62 20.94
CA SER A 140 -25.55 -4.13 20.94
C SER A 140 -25.86 -3.29 19.69
N GLY A 141 -27.16 -3.26 19.33
CA GLY A 141 -27.64 -2.40 18.25
C GLY A 141 -27.34 -0.90 18.49
N SER A 142 -27.40 -0.45 19.75
CA SER A 142 -27.08 0.92 20.14
C SER A 142 -25.60 1.25 19.91
N GLN A 143 -24.69 0.31 20.26
CA GLN A 143 -23.26 0.49 20.01
C GLN A 143 -22.95 0.54 18.51
N LEU A 144 -23.57 -0.32 17.72
CA LEU A 144 -23.40 -0.33 16.26
C LEU A 144 -23.98 0.94 15.62
N ALA A 145 -25.11 1.43 16.10
CA ALA A 145 -25.70 2.68 15.64
C ALA A 145 -24.79 3.88 15.97
N ALA A 146 -24.21 3.92 17.18
CA ALA A 146 -23.24 4.93 17.58
C ALA A 146 -21.98 4.89 16.71
N ALA A 147 -21.41 3.71 16.46
CA ALA A 147 -20.24 3.54 15.58
C ALA A 147 -20.52 4.05 14.17
N ARG A 148 -21.69 3.73 13.61
CA ARG A 148 -22.12 4.21 12.29
C ARG A 148 -22.22 5.73 12.26
N ALA A 149 -22.84 6.34 13.26
CA ALA A 149 -23.02 7.79 13.34
C ALA A 149 -21.69 8.52 13.48
N LEU A 150 -20.81 8.04 14.37
CA LEU A 150 -19.46 8.58 14.56
C LEU A 150 -18.63 8.46 13.30
N TRP A 151 -18.66 7.30 12.63
CA TRP A 151 -17.96 7.07 11.39
C TRP A 151 -18.42 8.08 10.31
N ALA A 152 -19.72 8.21 10.10
CA ALA A 152 -20.28 9.13 9.11
C ALA A 152 -19.90 10.60 9.40
N LYS A 153 -19.94 11.02 10.68
CA LYS A 153 -19.54 12.36 11.08
C LYS A 153 -18.06 12.60 10.88
N ARG A 154 -17.23 11.63 11.24
CA ARG A 154 -15.77 11.67 10.99
C ARG A 154 -15.45 11.80 9.51
N ASP A 155 -16.09 10.99 8.67
CA ASP A 155 -15.87 11.00 7.22
C ASP A 155 -16.28 12.34 6.61
N ALA A 156 -17.42 12.90 7.02
CA ALA A 156 -17.86 14.22 6.58
C ALA A 156 -16.89 15.35 6.99
N ILE A 157 -16.31 15.28 8.19
CA ILE A 157 -15.28 16.23 8.62
C ILE A 157 -14.02 16.06 7.80
N ALA A 158 -13.53 14.83 7.66
CA ALA A 158 -12.33 14.48 6.91
C ALA A 158 -12.39 15.03 5.48
N ARG A 159 -13.49 14.78 4.77
CA ARG A 159 -13.72 15.31 3.41
C ARG A 159 -13.71 16.84 3.35
N ARG A 160 -14.37 17.50 4.33
CA ARG A 160 -14.43 18.95 4.35
C ARG A 160 -13.09 19.62 4.64
N THR A 161 -12.24 18.97 5.43
CA THR A 161 -10.95 19.52 5.86
C THR A 161 -9.77 18.96 5.08
N ASP A 162 -10.04 18.12 4.08
CA ASP A 162 -9.02 17.39 3.31
C ASP A 162 -7.99 16.71 4.22
N THR A 163 -8.51 15.98 5.21
CA THR A 163 -7.69 15.35 6.25
C THR A 163 -8.02 13.87 6.31
N ALA A 164 -7.01 13.02 6.43
CA ALA A 164 -7.22 11.58 6.56
C ALA A 164 -8.15 11.26 7.75
N PRO A 165 -9.19 10.40 7.59
CA PRO A 165 -10.17 10.12 8.64
C PRO A 165 -9.56 9.69 9.98
N GLY A 166 -8.46 8.94 9.94
CA GLY A 166 -7.73 8.52 11.14
C GLY A 166 -7.09 9.66 11.94
N ARG A 167 -6.80 10.79 11.29
CA ARG A 167 -6.29 12.01 11.96
C ARG A 167 -7.40 12.83 12.60
N VAL A 168 -8.63 12.76 12.05
CA VAL A 168 -9.81 13.39 12.66
C VAL A 168 -10.23 12.63 13.92
N LEU A 169 -10.31 11.29 13.82
CA LEU A 169 -10.64 10.42 14.95
C LEU A 169 -10.14 9.00 14.64
N GLY A 170 -9.20 8.50 15.43
CA GLY A 170 -8.64 7.16 15.25
C GLY A 170 -9.69 6.05 15.42
N ASN A 171 -9.56 4.95 14.67
CA ASN A 171 -10.51 3.83 14.71
C ASN A 171 -10.70 3.26 16.12
N LYS A 172 -9.60 3.10 16.89
CA LYS A 172 -9.64 2.60 18.26
C LYS A 172 -10.50 3.49 19.17
N THR A 173 -10.30 4.80 19.11
CA THR A 173 -11.06 5.77 19.89
C THR A 173 -12.52 5.79 19.48
N LEU A 174 -12.81 5.74 18.18
CA LEU A 174 -14.17 5.69 17.67
C LEU A 174 -14.93 4.46 18.20
N VAL A 175 -14.32 3.30 18.14
CA VAL A 175 -14.92 2.04 18.64
C VAL A 175 -15.10 2.08 20.15
N GLU A 176 -14.17 2.68 20.89
CA GLU A 176 -14.26 2.85 22.34
C GLU A 176 -15.43 3.75 22.74
N ILE A 177 -15.59 4.91 22.09
CA ILE A 177 -16.74 5.79 22.30
C ILE A 177 -18.05 5.08 22.00
N ALA A 178 -18.11 4.34 20.88
CA ALA A 178 -19.29 3.57 20.52
C ALA A 178 -19.62 2.44 21.53
N ARG A 179 -18.60 1.86 22.16
CA ARG A 179 -18.76 0.81 23.18
C ARG A 179 -19.28 1.36 24.49
N THR A 180 -18.75 2.47 24.95
CA THR A 180 -19.08 3.08 26.25
C THR A 180 -20.38 3.87 26.21
N LEU A 181 -20.84 4.34 25.03
CA LEU A 181 -22.04 5.17 24.86
C LEU A 181 -22.11 6.31 25.89
N PRO A 182 -21.07 7.19 25.96
CA PRO A 182 -21.06 8.27 26.96
C PRO A 182 -22.26 9.19 26.78
N THR A 183 -22.91 9.59 27.88
CA THR A 183 -24.08 10.50 27.91
C THR A 183 -23.68 11.95 28.06
N THR A 184 -22.42 12.20 28.39
CA THR A 184 -21.83 13.54 28.55
C THR A 184 -20.48 13.61 27.86
N ALA A 185 -20.14 14.79 27.34
CA ALA A 185 -18.77 15.07 26.93
C ALA A 185 -17.95 15.34 28.21
N GLY A 186 -17.06 14.41 28.54
CA GLY A 186 -16.10 14.56 29.64
C GLY A 186 -14.85 15.25 29.16
#